data_72f43dd322773c55f04d307bdd70c5e1
#
_entry.id   72f43dd322773c55f04d307bdd70c5e1
#
_cell.length_a   1.000
_cell.length_b   1.000
_cell.length_c   1.000
_cell.angle_alpha   90.00
_cell.angle_beta   90.00
_cell.angle_gamma   90.00
#
_symmetry.space_group_name_H-M   'P 1'
#
loop_
_entity.id
_entity.type
_entity.pdbx_description
1 polymer ?
#
loop_
_entity_poly.entity_id
_entity_poly.type
_entity_poly.pdbx_seq_one_letter_code
_entity_poly.pdbx_strand_id
1 'polypeptide(L)'
;MKKNGSKTEETGHRHLPSWLRIRVKSGSSDYRKMKERLPLPTVCEEARCPNISGCFASGTATFLLMGSVCTRNCTYCNIGHGRPLPLNPAEPALLADTIRKLGLSYAVLTSVTRDDVPDGGARHFAACIRSIREVNPHCRVEILVPDFKKNMEDAVTVLAETAPDVFNHNIETVSGLFRTVRPGGRYEGSLELLKRYHEAMPEIPLKSGIMVGLGETEDELFQTFRDLRNAGVTLLSVGQYLSPGPGHAPVRRFVTSEEFDRYRREALNMGFIGCAAGPFVRSSYRASELRKLAGGL
;
A
#
# COMPACT_ATOMS: atom_id res chain seq x y z
N MET A 1 4.16 31.01 -50.55
CA MET A 1 3.36 29.92 -49.99
C MET A 1 3.97 29.55 -48.64
N LYS A 2 3.37 30.01 -47.52
CA LYS A 2 3.81 29.71 -46.17
C LYS A 2 2.97 28.51 -45.67
N LYS A 3 3.61 27.40 -45.36
CA LYS A 3 2.95 26.25 -44.71
C LYS A 3 2.95 26.50 -43.21
N ASN A 4 1.79 26.78 -42.66
CA ASN A 4 1.52 26.75 -41.23
C ASN A 4 1.40 25.28 -40.81
N GLY A 5 2.41 24.79 -40.08
CA GLY A 5 2.33 23.53 -39.33
C GLY A 5 1.83 23.82 -37.95
N SER A 6 0.59 23.50 -37.65
CA SER A 6 0.02 23.57 -36.32
C SER A 6 0.64 22.47 -35.45
N LYS A 7 1.53 22.85 -34.55
CA LYS A 7 1.93 22.00 -33.41
C LYS A 7 0.79 22.05 -32.40
N THR A 8 0.01 21.01 -32.32
CA THR A 8 -0.87 20.77 -31.18
C THR A 8 -0.02 20.26 -30.01
N GLU A 9 0.36 21.17 -29.14
CA GLU A 9 0.86 20.83 -27.82
C GLU A 9 -0.30 20.32 -26.97
N GLU A 10 -0.39 19.00 -26.79
CA GLU A 10 -1.24 18.37 -25.76
C GLU A 10 -0.62 18.57 -24.38
N THR A 11 -0.63 19.79 -23.84
CA THR A 11 -0.45 20.02 -22.42
C THR A 11 -1.81 19.87 -21.71
N GLY A 12 -2.28 18.64 -21.64
CA GLY A 12 -3.56 18.35 -21.01
C GLY A 12 -3.43 18.24 -19.50
N HIS A 13 -3.55 19.34 -18.76
CA HIS A 13 -4.07 19.29 -17.41
C HIS A 13 -5.51 18.78 -17.48
N ARG A 14 -5.70 17.45 -17.43
CA ARG A 14 -7.04 16.87 -17.34
C ARG A 14 -7.64 17.34 -16.03
N HIS A 15 -8.67 18.19 -16.11
CA HIS A 15 -9.42 18.60 -14.93
C HIS A 15 -9.95 17.36 -14.22
N LEU A 16 -9.62 17.24 -12.91
CA LEU A 16 -10.16 16.16 -12.08
C LEU A 16 -11.69 16.21 -12.14
N PRO A 17 -12.36 15.08 -12.42
CA PRO A 17 -13.80 14.96 -12.36
C PRO A 17 -14.36 15.42 -11.01
N SER A 18 -15.62 15.84 -10.96
CA SER A 18 -16.22 16.39 -9.75
C SER A 18 -16.19 15.40 -8.57
N TRP A 19 -16.35 14.11 -8.81
CA TRP A 19 -16.29 13.05 -7.79
C TRP A 19 -14.87 12.76 -7.26
N LEU A 20 -13.83 13.26 -7.94
CA LEU A 20 -12.43 13.20 -7.48
C LEU A 20 -11.99 14.47 -6.74
N ARG A 21 -12.92 15.36 -6.40
CA ARG A 21 -12.61 16.58 -5.64
C ARG A 21 -13.03 16.38 -4.18
N ILE A 22 -12.04 16.25 -3.30
CA ILE A 22 -12.29 16.29 -1.85
C ILE A 22 -12.12 17.74 -1.38
N ARG A 23 -13.09 18.26 -0.65
CA ARG A 23 -12.85 19.43 0.20
C ARG A 23 -12.02 18.97 1.40
N VAL A 24 -10.73 19.20 1.34
CA VAL A 24 -9.86 19.04 2.51
C VAL A 24 -10.30 20.10 3.51
N LYS A 25 -10.87 19.69 4.63
CA LYS A 25 -11.06 20.60 5.77
C LYS A 25 -9.65 20.90 6.28
N SER A 26 -9.05 22.00 5.77
CA SER A 26 -7.77 22.49 6.24
C SER A 26 -7.91 22.82 7.73
N GLY A 27 -7.10 22.16 8.56
CA GLY A 27 -6.92 22.58 9.95
C GLY A 27 -7.83 21.91 10.96
N SER A 28 -8.01 20.57 10.95
CA SER A 28 -8.40 19.95 12.21
C SER A 28 -7.26 20.18 13.21
N SER A 29 -7.56 20.86 14.31
CA SER A 29 -6.63 21.08 15.44
C SER A 29 -5.97 19.77 15.87
N ASP A 30 -6.65 18.67 15.68
CA ASP A 30 -6.26 17.32 16.06
C ASP A 30 -5.09 16.78 15.21
N TYR A 31 -5.11 17.01 13.88
CA TYR A 31 -3.99 16.63 13.00
C TYR A 31 -2.71 17.39 13.34
N ARG A 32 -2.82 18.70 13.62
CA ARG A 32 -1.66 19.55 13.93
C ARG A 32 -1.04 19.18 15.28
N LYS A 33 -1.87 18.96 16.31
CA LYS A 33 -1.46 18.48 17.63
C LYS A 33 -0.80 17.10 17.59
N MET A 34 -1.25 16.25 16.66
CA MET A 34 -0.72 14.92 16.49
C MET A 34 0.61 14.93 15.73
N LYS A 35 0.75 15.79 14.70
CA LYS A 35 2.01 15.97 13.96
C LYS A 35 3.16 16.38 14.88
N GLU A 36 2.89 17.24 15.87
CA GLU A 36 3.87 17.64 16.89
C GLU A 36 4.35 16.48 17.78
N ARG A 37 3.58 15.37 17.81
CA ARG A 37 3.89 14.16 18.61
C ARG A 37 4.49 13.02 17.79
N LEU A 38 4.62 13.18 16.47
CA LEU A 38 5.13 12.16 15.55
C LEU A 38 6.63 12.36 15.27
N PRO A 39 7.53 11.62 15.92
CA PRO A 39 8.96 11.68 15.63
C PRO A 39 9.36 10.85 14.40
N LEU A 40 8.44 10.06 13.84
CA LEU A 40 8.67 9.19 12.68
C LEU A 40 7.87 9.64 11.46
N PRO A 41 8.43 9.50 10.25
CA PRO A 41 7.72 9.78 9.01
C PRO A 41 6.55 8.81 8.83
N THR A 42 5.42 9.33 8.36
CA THR A 42 4.28 8.50 7.95
C THR A 42 4.13 8.52 6.43
N VAL A 43 3.79 7.36 5.85
CA VAL A 43 3.44 7.28 4.42
C VAL A 43 2.29 8.22 4.08
N CYS A 44 1.40 8.46 5.04
CA CYS A 44 0.25 9.34 4.84
C CYS A 44 0.67 10.79 4.55
N GLU A 45 1.80 11.25 5.11
CA GLU A 45 2.37 12.57 4.85
C GLU A 45 3.19 12.56 3.55
N GLU A 46 4.13 11.62 3.40
CA GLU A 46 5.00 11.49 2.23
C GLU A 46 4.19 11.32 0.93
N ALA A 47 3.14 10.52 0.96
CA ALA A 47 2.24 10.29 -0.17
C ALA A 47 1.13 11.35 -0.29
N ARG A 48 1.11 12.39 0.56
CA ARG A 48 0.04 13.42 0.61
C ARG A 48 -1.36 12.81 0.57
N CYS A 49 -1.58 11.80 1.42
CA CYS A 49 -2.79 10.98 1.39
C CYS A 49 -4.03 11.83 1.76
N PRO A 50 -5.09 11.86 0.92
CA PRO A 50 -6.29 12.64 1.21
C PRO A 50 -7.09 12.10 2.40
N ASN A 51 -6.83 10.87 2.84
CA ASN A 51 -7.56 10.19 3.93
C ASN A 51 -6.92 10.39 5.31
N ILE A 52 -5.80 11.11 5.41
CA ILE A 52 -4.98 11.20 6.62
C ILE A 52 -5.82 11.54 7.87
N SER A 53 -6.65 12.57 7.82
CA SER A 53 -7.45 13.02 8.95
C SER A 53 -8.48 11.96 9.40
N GLY A 54 -9.08 11.24 8.46
CA GLY A 54 -10.07 10.20 8.76
C GLY A 54 -9.45 8.94 9.35
N CYS A 55 -8.31 8.48 8.81
CA CYS A 55 -7.61 7.30 9.31
C CYS A 55 -7.10 7.53 10.74
N PHE A 56 -6.50 8.67 11.00
CA PHE A 56 -6.02 9.00 12.34
C PHE A 56 -7.17 9.14 13.36
N ALA A 57 -8.28 9.77 12.98
CA ALA A 57 -9.46 9.86 13.85
C ALA A 57 -10.04 8.47 14.19
N SER A 58 -9.82 7.45 13.35
CA SER A 58 -10.20 6.06 13.60
C SER A 58 -9.15 5.24 14.34
N GLY A 59 -8.07 5.86 14.86
CA GLY A 59 -6.99 5.18 15.59
C GLY A 59 -6.07 4.33 14.70
N THR A 60 -6.02 4.62 13.40
CA THR A 60 -5.17 3.90 12.43
C THR A 60 -4.11 4.82 11.84
N ALA A 61 -2.85 4.40 11.84
CA ALA A 61 -1.75 5.10 11.18
C ALA A 61 -0.90 4.15 10.33
N THR A 62 -0.26 4.68 9.29
CA THR A 62 0.68 3.95 8.43
C THR A 62 2.07 4.53 8.56
N PHE A 63 3.00 3.73 9.04
CA PHE A 63 4.39 4.11 9.26
C PHE A 63 5.27 3.64 8.11
N LEU A 64 6.23 4.50 7.72
CA LEU A 64 7.24 4.18 6.71
C LEU A 64 8.53 3.77 7.42
N LEU A 65 8.91 2.52 7.29
CA LEU A 65 10.10 1.95 7.90
C LEU A 65 11.33 2.02 6.98
N MET A 66 12.50 1.93 7.60
CA MET A 66 13.79 1.81 6.89
C MET A 66 14.16 3.04 6.06
N GLY A 67 13.65 4.19 6.45
CA GLY A 67 13.94 5.48 5.81
C GLY A 67 13.02 5.85 4.66
N SER A 68 13.36 6.91 3.91
CA SER A 68 12.55 7.51 2.85
C SER A 68 13.16 7.39 1.45
N VAL A 69 14.25 6.60 1.29
CA VAL A 69 14.91 6.37 0.00
C VAL A 69 14.78 4.90 -0.39
N CYS A 70 14.16 4.66 -1.55
CA CYS A 70 13.93 3.31 -2.07
C CYS A 70 15.04 2.89 -3.03
N THR A 71 15.39 1.60 -3.05
CA THR A 71 16.33 1.04 -4.04
C THR A 71 15.71 0.86 -5.43
N ARG A 72 14.38 1.05 -5.55
CA ARG A 72 13.62 0.93 -6.81
C ARG A 72 12.94 2.22 -7.20
N ASN A 73 12.65 2.36 -8.50
CA ASN A 73 12.00 3.53 -9.09
C ASN A 73 10.70 3.13 -9.79
N CYS A 74 9.67 2.78 -9.03
CA CYS A 74 8.35 2.47 -9.57
C CYS A 74 7.69 3.76 -10.11
N THR A 75 7.15 3.72 -11.34
CA THR A 75 6.69 4.91 -12.04
C THR A 75 5.44 5.56 -11.44
N TYR A 76 4.76 4.88 -10.53
CA TYR A 76 3.60 5.42 -9.80
C TYR A 76 3.95 6.04 -8.45
N CYS A 77 5.17 5.81 -7.93
CA CYS A 77 5.52 6.04 -6.54
C CYS A 77 6.23 7.40 -6.36
N ASN A 78 5.80 8.17 -5.37
CA ASN A 78 6.39 9.47 -5.04
C ASN A 78 7.57 9.38 -4.06
N ILE A 79 7.96 8.19 -3.62
CA ILE A 79 9.09 7.99 -2.72
C ILE A 79 10.40 8.22 -3.49
N GLY A 80 11.33 8.94 -2.88
CA GLY A 80 12.67 9.15 -3.44
C GLY A 80 13.42 7.84 -3.68
N HIS A 81 14.20 7.76 -4.74
CA HIS A 81 14.98 6.57 -5.07
C HIS A 81 16.48 6.85 -5.11
N GLY A 82 17.28 5.84 -4.79
CA GLY A 82 18.74 5.96 -4.75
C GLY A 82 19.37 4.99 -3.79
N ARG A 83 20.43 5.43 -3.10
CA ARG A 83 21.14 4.65 -2.09
C ARG A 83 20.61 4.98 -0.69
N PRO A 84 19.88 4.08 -0.04
CA PRO A 84 19.37 4.31 1.32
C PRO A 84 20.52 4.39 2.34
N LEU A 85 20.24 5.05 3.47
CA LEU A 85 21.10 5.00 4.65
C LEU A 85 21.02 3.62 5.32
N PRO A 86 22.00 3.26 6.18
CA PRO A 86 21.91 2.05 7.02
C PRO A 86 20.61 2.01 7.83
N LEU A 87 20.15 0.81 8.15
CA LEU A 87 18.99 0.63 9.02
C LEU A 87 19.24 1.25 10.39
N ASN A 88 18.24 1.96 10.92
CA ASN A 88 18.32 2.50 12.26
C ASN A 88 17.91 1.42 13.29
N PRO A 89 18.84 0.92 14.13
CA PRO A 89 18.54 -0.12 15.11
C PRO A 89 17.57 0.34 16.21
N ALA A 90 17.41 1.67 16.42
CA ALA A 90 16.48 2.23 17.38
C ALA A 90 15.04 2.37 16.81
N GLU A 91 14.82 2.22 15.51
CA GLU A 91 13.51 2.44 14.88
C GLU A 91 12.40 1.55 15.49
N PRO A 92 12.60 0.25 15.79
CA PRO A 92 11.57 -0.58 16.41
C PRO A 92 11.07 -0.03 17.77
N ALA A 93 11.97 0.39 18.65
CA ALA A 93 11.62 0.95 19.93
C ALA A 93 10.93 2.31 19.82
N LEU A 94 11.43 3.19 18.94
CA LEU A 94 10.83 4.49 18.64
C LEU A 94 9.41 4.35 18.08
N LEU A 95 9.20 3.37 17.22
CA LEU A 95 7.89 3.06 16.64
C LEU A 95 6.90 2.61 17.70
N ALA A 96 7.29 1.66 18.55
CA ALA A 96 6.46 1.14 19.63
C ALA A 96 6.05 2.23 20.62
N ASP A 97 6.99 3.11 21.01
CA ASP A 97 6.72 4.26 21.87
C ASP A 97 5.80 5.29 21.20
N THR A 98 5.98 5.53 19.89
CA THR A 98 5.11 6.42 19.11
C THR A 98 3.68 5.89 19.08
N ILE A 99 3.47 4.60 18.79
CA ILE A 99 2.15 3.95 18.79
C ILE A 99 1.48 4.09 20.17
N ARG A 100 2.24 3.88 21.25
CA ARG A 100 1.77 4.04 22.63
C ARG A 100 1.32 5.47 22.92
N LYS A 101 2.15 6.45 22.58
CA LYS A 101 1.87 7.88 22.79
C LYS A 101 0.64 8.36 22.02
N LEU A 102 0.39 7.79 20.84
CA LEU A 102 -0.77 8.10 20.01
C LEU A 102 -2.03 7.30 20.41
N GLY A 103 -1.91 6.29 21.27
CA GLY A 103 -3.02 5.43 21.66
C GLY A 103 -3.62 4.65 20.48
N LEU A 104 -2.78 4.22 19.51
CA LEU A 104 -3.29 3.54 18.33
C LEU A 104 -3.74 2.12 18.64
N SER A 105 -4.87 1.73 18.12
CA SER A 105 -5.39 0.37 18.19
C SER A 105 -5.04 -0.47 16.96
N TYR A 106 -4.59 0.17 15.88
CA TYR A 106 -4.22 -0.48 14.63
C TYR A 106 -3.05 0.26 13.96
N ALA A 107 -1.95 -0.43 13.73
CA ALA A 107 -0.78 0.09 13.05
C ALA A 107 -0.54 -0.64 11.72
N VAL A 108 -0.38 0.11 10.64
CA VAL A 108 0.08 -0.43 9.36
C VAL A 108 1.55 -0.07 9.21
N LEU A 109 2.40 -1.07 9.05
CA LEU A 109 3.83 -0.92 8.82
C LEU A 109 4.13 -1.17 7.36
N THR A 110 4.73 -0.22 6.70
CA THR A 110 5.25 -0.43 5.33
C THR A 110 6.68 0.08 5.25
N SER A 111 7.36 -0.20 4.16
CA SER A 111 8.73 0.21 3.97
C SER A 111 9.02 0.65 2.54
N VAL A 112 10.12 1.35 2.37
CA VAL A 112 10.82 1.40 1.08
C VAL A 112 11.37 0.01 0.74
N THR A 113 11.60 -0.27 -0.55
CA THR A 113 12.33 -1.51 -0.92
C THR A 113 13.80 -1.36 -0.58
N ARG A 114 14.38 -2.39 0.04
CA ARG A 114 15.74 -2.47 0.53
C ARG A 114 16.49 -3.65 -0.11
N ASP A 115 16.62 -3.64 -1.46
CA ASP A 115 17.40 -4.66 -2.18
C ASP A 115 18.91 -4.64 -1.83
N ASP A 116 19.35 -3.62 -1.10
CA ASP A 116 20.68 -3.45 -0.54
C ASP A 116 20.90 -4.23 0.77
N VAL A 117 19.81 -4.60 1.46
CA VAL A 117 19.85 -5.40 2.68
C VAL A 117 19.67 -6.88 2.34
N PRO A 118 20.46 -7.81 2.92
CA PRO A 118 20.44 -9.22 2.54
C PRO A 118 19.07 -9.88 2.59
N ASP A 119 18.28 -9.61 3.62
CA ASP A 119 16.93 -10.15 3.82
C ASP A 119 15.81 -9.20 3.35
N GLY A 120 16.15 -8.15 2.60
CA GLY A 120 15.18 -7.14 2.15
C GLY A 120 14.48 -6.37 3.29
N GLY A 121 14.99 -6.48 4.51
CA GLY A 121 14.45 -5.85 5.72
C GLY A 121 13.41 -6.69 6.48
N ALA A 122 13.27 -7.97 6.19
CA ALA A 122 12.31 -8.84 6.88
C ALA A 122 12.55 -8.91 8.39
N ARG A 123 13.83 -9.06 8.85
CA ARG A 123 14.18 -9.03 10.28
C ARG A 123 13.88 -7.69 10.95
N HIS A 124 13.95 -6.61 10.19
CA HIS A 124 13.60 -5.29 10.70
C HIS A 124 12.08 -5.15 10.93
N PHE A 125 11.24 -5.63 10.01
CA PHE A 125 9.80 -5.75 10.22
C PHE A 125 9.50 -6.61 11.45
N ALA A 126 10.12 -7.76 11.56
CA ALA A 126 9.96 -8.67 12.70
C ALA A 126 10.33 -7.99 14.04
N ALA A 127 11.42 -7.24 14.07
CA ALA A 127 11.82 -6.46 15.25
C ALA A 127 10.76 -5.40 15.61
N CYS A 128 10.21 -4.69 14.62
CA CYS A 128 9.13 -3.71 14.81
C CYS A 128 7.87 -4.38 15.39
N ILE A 129 7.44 -5.53 14.84
CA ILE A 129 6.26 -6.26 15.34
C ILE A 129 6.48 -6.68 16.80
N ARG A 130 7.64 -7.26 17.14
CA ARG A 130 7.96 -7.66 18.53
C ARG A 130 7.92 -6.48 19.48
N SER A 131 8.59 -5.37 19.15
CA SER A 131 8.60 -4.16 19.97
C SER A 131 7.20 -3.57 20.17
N ILE A 132 6.36 -3.58 19.12
CA ILE A 132 4.98 -3.11 19.25
C ILE A 132 4.20 -4.01 20.20
N ARG A 133 4.29 -5.33 20.09
CA ARG A 133 3.55 -6.26 20.94
C ARG A 133 3.96 -6.20 22.40
N GLU A 134 5.24 -5.99 22.66
CA GLU A 134 5.77 -5.82 24.02
C GLU A 134 5.20 -4.57 24.70
N VAL A 135 5.18 -3.43 24.00
CA VAL A 135 4.78 -2.12 24.55
C VAL A 135 3.28 -1.86 24.41
N ASN A 136 2.64 -2.41 23.37
CA ASN A 136 1.25 -2.15 22.98
C ASN A 136 0.51 -3.48 22.68
N PRO A 137 0.26 -4.36 23.65
CA PRO A 137 -0.28 -5.70 23.42
C PRO A 137 -1.67 -5.73 22.77
N HIS A 138 -2.42 -4.64 22.85
CA HIS A 138 -3.75 -4.52 22.26
C HIS A 138 -3.73 -3.91 20.83
N CYS A 139 -2.59 -3.42 20.36
CA CYS A 139 -2.46 -2.84 19.03
C CYS A 139 -2.33 -3.96 17.98
N ARG A 140 -3.24 -3.97 17.01
CA ARG A 140 -3.15 -4.86 15.85
C ARG A 140 -2.14 -4.33 14.85
N VAL A 141 -1.40 -5.25 14.23
CA VAL A 141 -0.32 -4.91 13.29
C VAL A 141 -0.58 -5.52 11.93
N GLU A 142 -0.78 -4.68 10.93
CA GLU A 142 -0.73 -5.05 9.51
C GLU A 142 0.64 -4.68 8.95
N ILE A 143 1.26 -5.57 8.17
CA ILE A 143 2.49 -5.25 7.44
C ILE A 143 2.19 -5.19 5.94
N LEU A 144 2.68 -4.14 5.26
CA LEU A 144 2.68 -4.01 3.80
C LEU A 144 4.14 -4.11 3.34
N VAL A 145 4.50 -5.28 2.85
CA VAL A 145 5.89 -5.65 2.56
C VAL A 145 6.27 -5.50 1.08
N PRO A 146 7.57 -5.31 0.76
CA PRO A 146 8.11 -5.46 -0.59
C PRO A 146 8.07 -6.94 -1.03
N ASP A 147 8.51 -7.23 -2.28
CA ASP A 147 8.49 -8.59 -2.84
C ASP A 147 9.67 -9.48 -2.39
N PHE A 148 10.59 -8.99 -1.56
CA PHE A 148 11.78 -9.70 -1.06
C PHE A 148 12.54 -10.49 -2.13
N LYS A 149 12.66 -9.93 -3.32
CA LYS A 149 13.12 -10.57 -4.57
C LYS A 149 14.33 -11.51 -4.42
N LYS A 150 15.29 -11.18 -3.56
CA LYS A 150 16.54 -11.94 -3.42
C LYS A 150 16.45 -13.10 -2.42
N ASN A 151 15.64 -12.95 -1.38
CA ASN A 151 15.59 -13.88 -0.24
C ASN A 151 14.14 -14.05 0.26
N MET A 152 13.22 -14.36 -0.64
CA MET A 152 11.80 -14.49 -0.33
C MET A 152 11.53 -15.58 0.72
N GLU A 153 12.20 -16.72 0.62
CA GLU A 153 12.01 -17.85 1.54
C GLU A 153 12.41 -17.51 2.97
N ASP A 154 13.61 -16.93 3.15
CA ASP A 154 14.08 -16.46 4.46
C ASP A 154 13.15 -15.37 5.03
N ALA A 155 12.70 -14.43 4.18
CA ALA A 155 11.77 -13.38 4.59
C ALA A 155 10.41 -13.94 5.05
N VAL A 156 9.85 -14.91 4.33
CA VAL A 156 8.60 -15.59 4.71
C VAL A 156 8.77 -16.30 6.06
N THR A 157 9.85 -17.05 6.26
CA THR A 157 10.15 -17.75 7.52
C THR A 157 10.21 -16.77 8.69
N VAL A 158 11.00 -15.69 8.56
CA VAL A 158 11.17 -14.68 9.61
C VAL A 158 9.87 -13.98 9.96
N LEU A 159 9.03 -13.67 8.96
CA LEU A 159 7.76 -12.99 9.17
C LEU A 159 6.65 -13.94 9.67
N ALA A 160 6.72 -15.24 9.36
CA ALA A 160 5.85 -16.25 9.92
C ALA A 160 6.09 -16.42 11.43
N GLU A 161 7.34 -16.43 11.89
CA GLU A 161 7.68 -16.52 13.31
C GLU A 161 7.13 -15.36 14.16
N THR A 162 6.94 -14.18 13.57
CA THR A 162 6.40 -13.00 14.26
C THR A 162 4.94 -12.74 14.00
N ALA A 163 4.37 -13.41 13.00
CA ALA A 163 2.97 -13.46 12.58
C ALA A 163 2.19 -12.14 12.77
N PRO A 164 2.15 -11.21 11.81
CA PRO A 164 1.32 -10.01 11.89
C PRO A 164 -0.17 -10.37 11.95
N ASP A 165 -1.04 -9.42 12.28
CA ASP A 165 -2.49 -9.62 12.24
C ASP A 165 -3.05 -9.61 10.81
N VAL A 166 -2.34 -9.02 9.85
CA VAL A 166 -2.61 -9.06 8.40
C VAL A 166 -1.28 -8.98 7.66
N PHE A 167 -1.07 -9.87 6.72
CA PHE A 167 0.06 -9.80 5.78
C PHE A 167 -0.41 -9.21 4.46
N ASN A 168 0.19 -8.09 4.07
CA ASN A 168 -0.18 -7.36 2.86
C ASN A 168 1.01 -7.23 1.92
N HIS A 169 0.79 -7.55 0.64
CA HIS A 169 1.68 -7.22 -0.45
C HIS A 169 0.86 -6.76 -1.65
N ASN A 170 1.05 -5.52 -2.07
CA ASN A 170 0.31 -4.97 -3.19
C ASN A 170 0.79 -5.54 -4.52
N ILE A 171 -0.14 -5.99 -5.37
CA ILE A 171 0.14 -6.33 -6.77
C ILE A 171 0.36 -5.08 -7.63
N GLU A 172 -0.22 -3.97 -7.24
CA GLU A 172 -0.16 -2.61 -7.80
C GLU A 172 -0.86 -2.43 -9.15
N THR A 173 -0.67 -3.35 -10.11
CA THR A 173 -1.26 -3.28 -11.45
C THR A 173 -1.40 -4.68 -12.08
N VAL A 174 -2.06 -4.76 -13.23
CA VAL A 174 -2.24 -6.00 -14.00
C VAL A 174 -0.93 -6.47 -14.64
N SER A 175 -0.86 -7.76 -15.00
CA SER A 175 0.33 -8.40 -15.56
C SER A 175 0.88 -7.68 -16.79
N GLY A 176 0.01 -7.28 -17.73
CA GLY A 176 0.40 -6.59 -18.97
C GLY A 176 1.09 -5.24 -18.76
N LEU A 177 0.78 -4.54 -17.66
CA LEU A 177 1.35 -3.24 -17.33
C LEU A 177 2.51 -3.31 -16.32
N PHE A 178 2.78 -4.49 -15.76
CA PHE A 178 3.66 -4.61 -14.60
C PHE A 178 5.09 -4.10 -14.85
N ARG A 179 5.68 -4.44 -16.00
CA ARG A 179 7.04 -3.99 -16.36
C ARG A 179 7.17 -2.47 -16.49
N THR A 180 6.11 -1.80 -16.95
CA THR A 180 6.08 -0.36 -17.15
C THR A 180 5.78 0.40 -15.87
N VAL A 181 4.87 -0.13 -15.05
CA VAL A 181 4.37 0.53 -13.83
C VAL A 181 5.26 0.23 -12.63
N ARG A 182 5.72 -1.02 -12.48
CA ARG A 182 6.56 -1.49 -11.37
C ARG A 182 7.90 -2.08 -11.87
N PRO A 183 8.76 -1.29 -12.51
CA PRO A 183 10.05 -1.78 -12.98
C PRO A 183 10.87 -2.32 -11.81
N GLY A 184 11.58 -3.42 -12.04
CA GLY A 184 12.36 -4.11 -11.01
C GLY A 184 11.59 -5.14 -10.18
N GLY A 185 10.24 -5.16 -10.21
CA GLY A 185 9.40 -6.23 -9.69
C GLY A 185 9.04 -7.27 -10.75
N ARG A 186 8.35 -8.33 -10.31
CA ARG A 186 7.77 -9.37 -11.18
C ARG A 186 6.36 -9.68 -10.71
N TYR A 187 5.40 -9.76 -11.64
CA TYR A 187 3.99 -10.06 -11.33
C TYR A 187 3.87 -11.42 -10.64
N GLU A 188 4.46 -12.45 -11.24
CA GLU A 188 4.48 -13.81 -10.72
C GLU A 188 5.23 -13.88 -9.37
N GLY A 189 6.28 -13.08 -9.19
CA GLY A 189 7.01 -13.00 -7.92
C GLY A 189 6.17 -12.41 -6.79
N SER A 190 5.29 -11.45 -7.10
CA SER A 190 4.34 -10.91 -6.11
C SER A 190 3.28 -11.94 -5.71
N LEU A 191 2.75 -12.72 -6.66
CA LEU A 191 1.83 -13.82 -6.38
C LEU A 191 2.49 -14.95 -5.60
N GLU A 192 3.73 -15.28 -5.95
CA GLU A 192 4.52 -16.31 -5.27
C GLU A 192 4.78 -15.95 -3.80
N LEU A 193 5.12 -14.69 -3.49
CA LEU A 193 5.28 -14.23 -2.12
C LEU A 193 4.00 -14.43 -1.30
N LEU A 194 2.85 -14.02 -1.84
CA LEU A 194 1.56 -14.18 -1.18
C LEU A 194 1.22 -15.64 -0.95
N LYS A 195 1.41 -16.48 -1.97
CA LYS A 195 1.15 -17.91 -1.90
C LYS A 195 2.03 -18.59 -0.84
N ARG A 196 3.33 -18.36 -0.84
CA ARG A 196 4.26 -18.94 0.16
C ARG A 196 3.92 -18.51 1.57
N TYR A 197 3.54 -17.24 1.76
CA TYR A 197 3.14 -16.78 3.08
C TYR A 197 1.81 -17.45 3.52
N HIS A 198 0.85 -17.62 2.61
CA HIS A 198 -0.38 -18.33 2.90
C HIS A 198 -0.15 -19.80 3.27
N GLU A 199 0.75 -20.48 2.56
CA GLU A 199 1.12 -21.87 2.86
C GLU A 199 1.80 -22.01 4.23
N ALA A 200 2.61 -21.02 4.63
CA ALA A 200 3.27 -21.01 5.94
C ALA A 200 2.33 -20.61 7.09
N MET A 201 1.37 -19.71 6.84
CA MET A 201 0.48 -19.13 7.86
C MET A 201 -0.95 -18.99 7.32
N PRO A 202 -1.67 -20.12 7.13
CA PRO A 202 -3.00 -20.12 6.50
C PRO A 202 -4.07 -19.40 7.31
N GLU A 203 -3.87 -19.22 8.62
CA GLU A 203 -4.78 -18.50 9.52
C GLU A 203 -4.63 -16.98 9.45
N ILE A 204 -3.51 -16.46 8.89
CA ILE A 204 -3.30 -15.01 8.78
C ILE A 204 -3.96 -14.48 7.51
N PRO A 205 -4.89 -13.53 7.61
CA PRO A 205 -5.51 -12.92 6.44
C PRO A 205 -4.48 -12.29 5.51
N LEU A 206 -4.53 -12.67 4.23
CA LEU A 206 -3.73 -12.03 3.20
C LEU A 206 -4.49 -10.88 2.55
N LYS A 207 -3.77 -9.79 2.32
CA LYS A 207 -4.29 -8.61 1.66
C LYS A 207 -3.44 -8.22 0.46
N SER A 208 -4.09 -7.66 -0.56
CA SER A 208 -3.41 -7.02 -1.68
C SER A 208 -4.11 -5.73 -2.10
N GLY A 209 -3.38 -4.87 -2.78
CA GLY A 209 -3.89 -3.63 -3.35
C GLY A 209 -3.56 -3.53 -4.83
N ILE A 210 -4.50 -2.99 -5.59
CA ILE A 210 -4.33 -2.70 -7.02
C ILE A 210 -4.81 -1.28 -7.33
N MET A 211 -4.08 -0.60 -8.19
CA MET A 211 -4.46 0.70 -8.74
C MET A 211 -5.12 0.50 -10.10
N VAL A 212 -6.16 1.29 -10.36
CA VAL A 212 -6.87 1.33 -11.65
C VAL A 212 -6.77 2.71 -12.30
N GLY A 213 -6.91 2.76 -13.62
CA GLY A 213 -6.77 3.98 -14.42
C GLY A 213 -5.37 4.17 -15.01
N LEU A 214 -4.54 3.12 -15.03
CA LEU A 214 -3.20 3.07 -15.63
C LEU A 214 -3.21 2.62 -17.09
N GLY A 215 -4.36 2.11 -17.60
CA GLY A 215 -4.54 1.61 -18.97
C GLY A 215 -4.89 0.13 -19.06
N GLU A 216 -5.14 -0.50 -17.92
CA GLU A 216 -5.66 -1.86 -17.83
C GLU A 216 -7.05 -1.98 -18.44
N THR A 217 -7.36 -3.15 -18.99
CA THR A 217 -8.72 -3.57 -19.35
C THR A 217 -9.42 -4.18 -18.11
N GLU A 218 -10.75 -4.27 -18.19
CA GLU A 218 -11.52 -4.90 -17.12
C GLU A 218 -11.25 -6.41 -17.03
N ASP A 219 -11.05 -7.07 -18.16
CA ASP A 219 -10.72 -8.49 -18.21
C ASP A 219 -9.37 -8.79 -17.53
N GLU A 220 -8.34 -7.94 -17.77
CA GLU A 220 -7.04 -8.04 -17.10
C GLU A 220 -7.18 -7.81 -15.60
N LEU A 221 -8.02 -6.84 -15.18
CA LEU A 221 -8.28 -6.56 -13.78
C LEU A 221 -8.93 -7.78 -13.09
N PHE A 222 -9.98 -8.35 -13.69
CA PHE A 222 -10.65 -9.52 -13.12
C PHE A 222 -9.78 -10.78 -13.19
N GLN A 223 -8.91 -10.92 -14.20
CA GLN A 223 -7.90 -11.98 -14.18
C GLN A 223 -6.94 -11.80 -12.99
N THR A 224 -6.49 -10.59 -12.72
CA THR A 224 -5.65 -10.29 -11.56
C THR A 224 -6.35 -10.62 -10.24
N PHE A 225 -7.67 -10.40 -10.13
CA PHE A 225 -8.43 -10.81 -8.93
C PHE A 225 -8.43 -12.34 -8.77
N ARG A 226 -8.63 -13.10 -9.85
CA ARG A 226 -8.54 -14.58 -9.83
C ARG A 226 -7.14 -15.05 -9.39
N ASP A 227 -6.09 -14.44 -9.95
CA ASP A 227 -4.71 -14.79 -9.62
C ASP A 227 -4.41 -14.54 -8.14
N LEU A 228 -4.87 -13.40 -7.59
CA LEU A 228 -4.74 -13.08 -6.16
C LEU A 228 -5.51 -14.07 -5.27
N ARG A 229 -6.74 -14.46 -5.67
CA ARG A 229 -7.50 -15.50 -4.94
C ARG A 229 -6.77 -16.84 -4.93
N ASN A 230 -6.22 -17.25 -6.06
CA ASN A 230 -5.43 -18.48 -6.20
C ASN A 230 -4.15 -18.44 -5.35
N ALA A 231 -3.62 -17.25 -5.06
CA ALA A 231 -2.49 -17.03 -4.15
C ALA A 231 -2.92 -16.93 -2.66
N GLY A 232 -4.20 -17.16 -2.32
CA GLY A 232 -4.69 -17.14 -0.94
C GLY A 232 -5.15 -15.78 -0.42
N VAL A 233 -5.16 -14.71 -1.24
CA VAL A 233 -5.58 -13.37 -0.80
C VAL A 233 -7.06 -13.34 -0.48
N THR A 234 -7.41 -12.83 0.71
CA THR A 234 -8.79 -12.74 1.21
C THR A 234 -9.31 -11.31 1.29
N LEU A 235 -8.41 -10.31 1.37
CA LEU A 235 -8.75 -8.89 1.47
C LEU A 235 -8.19 -8.13 0.27
N LEU A 236 -9.01 -7.27 -0.35
CA LEU A 236 -8.62 -6.51 -1.54
C LEU A 236 -8.86 -5.02 -1.37
N SER A 237 -7.94 -4.21 -1.87
CA SER A 237 -8.10 -2.76 -2.02
C SER A 237 -7.96 -2.37 -3.48
N VAL A 238 -8.96 -1.66 -4.03
CA VAL A 238 -8.95 -1.16 -5.42
C VAL A 238 -9.09 0.36 -5.40
N GLY A 239 -8.06 1.07 -5.84
CA GLY A 239 -8.01 2.54 -5.77
C GLY A 239 -7.70 3.20 -7.10
N GLN A 240 -8.23 4.40 -7.34
CA GLN A 240 -7.83 5.20 -8.50
C GLN A 240 -6.36 5.58 -8.42
N TYR A 241 -5.61 5.31 -9.46
CA TYR A 241 -4.28 5.89 -9.62
C TYR A 241 -4.37 7.40 -9.83
N LEU A 242 -3.61 8.14 -9.04
CA LEU A 242 -3.44 9.58 -9.18
C LEU A 242 -1.94 9.86 -9.33
N SER A 243 -1.55 10.44 -10.46
CA SER A 243 -0.14 10.74 -10.71
C SER A 243 0.40 11.77 -9.72
N PRO A 244 1.53 11.50 -9.05
CA PRO A 244 2.16 12.46 -8.15
C PRO A 244 2.69 13.71 -8.85
N GLY A 245 2.97 13.61 -10.14
CA GLY A 245 3.48 14.73 -10.91
C GLY A 245 4.19 14.35 -12.22
N PRO A 246 4.86 15.29 -12.87
CA PRO A 246 5.63 15.04 -14.08
C PRO A 246 6.68 13.96 -13.87
N GLY A 247 6.91 13.10 -14.86
CA GLY A 247 7.87 12.00 -14.79
C GLY A 247 7.31 10.70 -14.22
N HIS A 248 6.09 10.71 -13.67
CA HIS A 248 5.38 9.51 -13.23
C HIS A 248 4.48 8.95 -14.34
N ALA A 249 3.99 7.72 -14.15
CA ALA A 249 3.04 7.11 -15.06
C ALA A 249 1.82 8.04 -15.27
N PRO A 250 1.36 8.25 -16.51
CA PRO A 250 0.20 9.11 -16.75
C PRO A 250 -1.10 8.42 -16.31
N VAL A 251 -2.05 9.19 -15.77
CA VAL A 251 -3.42 8.71 -15.60
C VAL A 251 -4.05 8.51 -16.98
N ARG A 252 -4.44 7.30 -17.32
CA ARG A 252 -5.05 6.97 -18.59
C ARG A 252 -6.55 7.22 -18.61
N ARG A 253 -7.22 6.91 -17.50
CA ARG A 253 -8.64 7.21 -17.29
C ARG A 253 -8.99 7.42 -15.82
N PHE A 254 -10.11 8.04 -15.57
CA PHE A 254 -10.73 8.10 -14.25
C PHE A 254 -11.90 7.13 -14.22
N VAL A 255 -11.83 6.18 -13.29
CA VAL A 255 -12.84 5.13 -13.07
C VAL A 255 -14.03 5.72 -12.33
N THR A 256 -15.24 5.43 -12.77
CA THR A 256 -16.48 5.97 -12.16
C THR A 256 -16.82 5.25 -10.85
N SER A 257 -17.72 5.84 -10.06
CA SER A 257 -18.19 5.23 -8.81
C SER A 257 -18.92 3.91 -9.08
N GLU A 258 -19.70 3.83 -10.15
CA GLU A 258 -20.43 2.64 -10.58
C GLU A 258 -19.48 1.48 -10.96
N GLU A 259 -18.36 1.80 -11.62
CA GLU A 259 -17.32 0.82 -11.91
C GLU A 259 -16.65 0.31 -10.65
N PHE A 260 -16.32 1.18 -9.67
CA PHE A 260 -15.78 0.75 -8.37
C PHE A 260 -16.77 -0.14 -7.62
N ASP A 261 -18.07 0.16 -7.65
CA ASP A 261 -19.08 -0.69 -7.05
C ASP A 261 -19.18 -2.05 -7.75
N ARG A 262 -19.01 -2.10 -9.06
CA ARG A 262 -18.91 -3.33 -9.84
C ARG A 262 -17.66 -4.13 -9.44
N TYR A 263 -16.49 -3.51 -9.40
CA TYR A 263 -15.24 -4.16 -8.98
C TYR A 263 -15.36 -4.77 -7.59
N ARG A 264 -15.98 -4.08 -6.66
CA ARG A 264 -16.23 -4.60 -5.33
C ARG A 264 -17.16 -5.83 -5.36
N ARG A 265 -18.26 -5.79 -6.10
CA ARG A 265 -19.18 -6.93 -6.22
C ARG A 265 -18.49 -8.15 -6.82
N GLU A 266 -17.75 -7.96 -7.92
CA GLU A 266 -17.02 -9.04 -8.59
C GLU A 266 -15.93 -9.64 -7.69
N ALA A 267 -15.20 -8.83 -6.94
CA ALA A 267 -14.25 -9.34 -5.97
C ALA A 267 -14.93 -10.22 -4.90
N LEU A 268 -16.06 -9.76 -4.34
CA LEU A 268 -16.82 -10.56 -3.36
C LEU A 268 -17.38 -11.86 -3.98
N ASN A 269 -17.90 -11.81 -5.23
CA ASN A 269 -18.36 -12.98 -5.97
C ASN A 269 -17.23 -14.00 -6.23
N MET A 270 -15.98 -13.52 -6.38
CA MET A 270 -14.79 -14.37 -6.52
C MET A 270 -14.29 -14.93 -5.17
N GLY A 271 -14.97 -14.63 -4.05
CA GLY A 271 -14.65 -15.19 -2.74
C GLY A 271 -13.65 -14.36 -1.91
N PHE A 272 -13.41 -13.10 -2.23
CA PHE A 272 -12.76 -12.20 -1.27
C PHE A 272 -13.72 -11.98 -0.08
N ILE A 273 -13.19 -12.04 1.13
CA ILE A 273 -13.97 -11.82 2.36
C ILE A 273 -14.27 -10.33 2.54
N GLY A 274 -13.36 -9.47 2.09
CA GLY A 274 -13.51 -8.02 2.11
C GLY A 274 -12.86 -7.35 0.92
N CYS A 275 -13.58 -6.36 0.36
CA CYS A 275 -13.06 -5.53 -0.71
C CYS A 275 -13.41 -4.05 -0.46
N ALA A 276 -12.38 -3.21 -0.35
CA ALA A 276 -12.54 -1.77 -0.40
C ALA A 276 -12.24 -1.30 -1.84
N ALA A 277 -13.23 -0.71 -2.51
CA ALA A 277 -13.06 -0.17 -3.85
C ALA A 277 -13.60 1.26 -3.90
N GLY A 278 -12.82 2.19 -4.48
CA GLY A 278 -13.23 3.58 -4.60
C GLY A 278 -12.09 4.51 -4.99
N PRO A 279 -12.42 5.74 -5.44
CA PRO A 279 -11.43 6.67 -6.00
C PRO A 279 -10.35 7.10 -5.00
N PHE A 280 -10.65 7.14 -3.73
CA PHE A 280 -9.73 7.53 -2.66
C PHE A 280 -9.22 6.36 -1.83
N VAL A 281 -9.60 5.13 -2.17
CA VAL A 281 -9.07 3.93 -1.52
C VAL A 281 -7.57 3.86 -1.73
N ARG A 282 -6.86 3.55 -0.66
CA ARG A 282 -5.42 3.26 -0.62
C ARG A 282 -5.24 1.95 0.13
N SER A 283 -4.08 1.32 0.01
CA SER A 283 -3.84 0.00 0.61
C SER A 283 -4.17 -0.04 2.12
N SER A 284 -3.86 1.00 2.86
CA SER A 284 -4.15 1.10 4.30
C SER A 284 -5.48 1.80 4.63
N TYR A 285 -6.30 2.16 3.62
CA TYR A 285 -7.59 2.83 3.86
C TYR A 285 -8.55 1.93 4.61
N ARG A 286 -9.01 2.39 5.79
CA ARG A 286 -9.89 1.62 6.67
C ARG A 286 -9.40 0.19 6.95
N ALA A 287 -8.08 0.03 7.10
CA ALA A 287 -7.45 -1.28 7.26
C ALA A 287 -8.03 -2.07 8.44
N SER A 288 -8.29 -1.38 9.57
CA SER A 288 -8.93 -2.00 10.74
C SER A 288 -10.36 -2.50 10.48
N GLU A 289 -11.13 -1.81 9.65
CA GLU A 289 -12.49 -2.23 9.28
C GLU A 289 -12.46 -3.46 8.37
N LEU A 290 -11.59 -3.45 7.34
CA LEU A 290 -11.40 -4.60 6.45
C LEU A 290 -10.96 -5.85 7.22
N ARG A 291 -10.04 -5.69 8.17
CA ARG A 291 -9.56 -6.81 9.02
C ARG A 291 -10.69 -7.41 9.85
N LYS A 292 -11.63 -6.61 10.37
CA LYS A 292 -12.77 -7.11 11.14
C LYS A 292 -13.64 -8.08 10.34
N LEU A 293 -13.74 -7.90 9.01
CA LEU A 293 -14.48 -8.82 8.14
C LEU A 293 -13.82 -10.20 8.10
N ALA A 294 -12.48 -10.28 8.19
CA ALA A 294 -11.75 -11.54 8.21
C ALA A 294 -11.73 -12.22 9.59
N GLY A 295 -12.09 -11.54 10.66
CA GLY A 295 -12.11 -12.07 12.02
C GLY A 295 -13.46 -12.65 12.48
N GLY A 296 -14.43 -12.74 11.59
CA GLY A 296 -15.74 -13.34 11.84
C GLY A 296 -15.86 -14.79 11.36
N LEU A 297 -14.72 -15.46 11.12
CA LEU A 297 -14.64 -16.89 10.80
C LEU A 297 -14.09 -17.66 11.99
#